data_4e59b6f76faa537407b829066130a182
#
_entry.id   4e59b6f76faa537407b829066130a182
#
_cell.length_a   1.000
_cell.length_b   1.000
_cell.length_c   1.000
_cell.angle_alpha   90.00
_cell.angle_beta   90.00
_cell.angle_gamma   90.00
#
_symmetry.space_group_name_H-M   'P 1'
#
loop_
_entity.id
_entity.type
_entity.pdbx_description
1 polymer ?
#
loop_
_entity_poly.entity_id
_entity_poly.type
_entity_poly.pdbx_seq_one_letter_code
_entity_poly.pdbx_strand_id
1 'polypeptide(L)'
;MQLTPYAITLSLLLSSPVMAQTTVDNNDQNNKNKAELQTTSIRGVAAVGGPLSNASITVCDATGVRSVLQTQADGSFVLPASEMTAPILLSVQKDDIQLASVLTTLQANTVNIANINPLTDKIASAVATTDLGLKGSLQLIAACAPAGAKAATIEAASNKLRIDLLDALKAAGVSDAEHFEPVTSAMKADHTGVDAVLAQLYFNRDGFSNGTITERGSSALYDRNLMEIRSSNPLDPRLKPWSDYKTRVFIAGDSTASNYPAEVLPRMGWGQAFNRQFKTDADVKVINVAQSGRSSRSFITEGWFDLIADNIQAGDYLLIQFGHNDEKCNVTGGTDWIFRCTYANAADGTPRFPADQPDYSFQKSLEKYLQLANDKGAIPVLITPVTRINQDKTVTSQVAGLFPITSSTHITTKGDYPGSYSQTVIDTATENHVAVIDLDTRSREFANSLGEPEWKNYWLGVSDVIRYPYYADVATTGNIMNPDRTHFQEKGAEAIAAIVVEGIKSDPQRLKGLIPLLK
;
A
#
# COMPACT_ATOMS: atom_id res chain seq x y z
N MET A 1 37.01 -22.99 -50.10
CA MET A 1 37.57 -21.69 -50.46
C MET A 1 37.81 -20.90 -49.20
N GLN A 2 39.09 -20.91 -48.75
CA GLN A 2 39.56 -20.23 -47.53
C GLN A 2 39.78 -18.79 -47.84
N LEU A 3 39.43 -17.88 -46.91
CA LEU A 3 39.99 -16.56 -46.82
C LEU A 3 40.26 -16.20 -45.36
N THR A 4 41.54 -16.00 -45.10
CA THR A 4 42.20 -15.66 -43.85
C THR A 4 42.00 -14.20 -43.43
N PRO A 5 42.13 -13.85 -42.13
CA PRO A 5 42.02 -12.48 -41.64
C PRO A 5 43.37 -11.74 -41.66
N TYR A 6 43.33 -10.46 -41.99
CA TYR A 6 44.44 -9.52 -41.88
C TYR A 6 44.52 -8.95 -40.44
N ALA A 7 45.69 -9.11 -39.84
CA ALA A 7 46.11 -8.45 -38.62
C ALA A 7 46.78 -7.12 -38.94
N ILE A 8 46.37 -6.04 -38.29
CA ILE A 8 47.06 -4.75 -38.34
C ILE A 8 47.74 -4.53 -36.98
N THR A 9 49.06 -4.54 -37.02
CA THR A 9 49.94 -4.20 -35.89
C THR A 9 50.17 -2.68 -35.85
N LEU A 10 49.87 -2.07 -34.70
CA LEU A 10 50.18 -0.63 -34.48
C LEU A 10 51.31 -0.54 -33.45
N SER A 11 52.45 0.00 -33.88
CA SER A 11 53.68 0.18 -33.10
C SER A 11 53.60 1.38 -32.18
N LEU A 12 53.85 1.19 -30.87
CA LEU A 12 54.07 2.27 -29.90
C LEU A 12 55.51 2.83 -30.06
N LEU A 13 55.62 4.12 -30.26
CA LEU A 13 56.83 4.91 -30.09
C LEU A 13 56.84 5.53 -28.68
N LEU A 14 57.74 5.06 -27.85
CA LEU A 14 58.09 5.68 -26.56
C LEU A 14 59.05 6.84 -26.80
N SER A 15 58.69 8.06 -26.37
CA SER A 15 59.62 9.18 -26.21
C SER A 15 59.59 9.64 -24.75
N SER A 16 60.72 9.50 -24.08
CA SER A 16 60.99 10.01 -22.74
C SER A 16 61.30 11.52 -22.81
N PRO A 17 60.84 12.36 -21.88
CA PRO A 17 61.41 13.70 -21.72
C PRO A 17 62.48 13.73 -20.63
N VAL A 18 63.50 14.47 -20.97
CA VAL A 18 64.69 14.84 -20.20
C VAL A 18 64.31 15.68 -18.96
N MET A 19 64.97 15.33 -17.85
CA MET A 19 64.95 16.14 -16.62
C MET A 19 65.71 17.44 -16.81
N ALA A 20 65.07 18.56 -16.53
CA ALA A 20 65.72 19.82 -16.24
C ALA A 20 65.54 20.16 -14.77
N GLN A 21 66.63 20.14 -14.02
CA GLN A 21 66.71 20.70 -12.67
C GLN A 21 66.65 22.22 -12.75
N THR A 22 65.71 22.84 -12.06
CA THR A 22 65.77 24.25 -11.70
C THR A 22 65.63 24.42 -10.20
N THR A 23 66.47 25.22 -9.66
CA THR A 23 66.77 25.57 -8.28
C THR A 23 65.56 26.15 -7.55
N VAL A 24 65.50 25.75 -6.25
CA VAL A 24 64.56 26.24 -5.24
C VAL A 24 64.79 27.71 -4.95
N ASP A 25 63.78 28.53 -5.15
CA ASP A 25 63.67 29.85 -4.50
C ASP A 25 62.56 29.77 -3.43
N ASN A 26 62.97 29.85 -2.17
CA ASN A 26 62.11 29.97 -1.00
C ASN A 26 61.59 31.41 -0.87
N ASN A 27 60.38 31.67 -1.40
CA ASN A 27 59.55 32.79 -0.92
C ASN A 27 58.17 32.71 -1.60
N ASP A 28 57.29 31.89 -1.05
CA ASP A 28 55.83 32.15 -1.12
C ASP A 28 55.06 31.16 -0.18
N GLN A 29 55.20 31.41 1.12
CA GLN A 29 54.38 30.76 2.13
C GLN A 29 53.07 31.53 2.41
N ASN A 30 52.54 32.29 1.43
CA ASN A 30 51.36 33.11 1.63
C ASN A 30 50.35 33.02 0.48
N ASN A 31 50.00 31.79 0.04
CA ASN A 31 48.80 31.63 -0.79
C ASN A 31 48.27 30.20 -0.80
N LYS A 32 48.19 29.53 0.35
CA LYS A 32 47.50 28.22 0.50
C LYS A 32 46.16 28.35 1.22
N ASN A 33 45.42 29.41 1.01
CA ASN A 33 44.01 29.53 1.34
C ASN A 33 43.20 29.89 0.10
N LYS A 34 43.37 29.17 -1.00
CA LYS A 34 42.30 29.04 -1.98
C LYS A 34 41.33 28.04 -1.38
N ALA A 35 40.31 28.56 -0.66
CA ALA A 35 39.11 27.79 -0.38
C ALA A 35 38.66 27.17 -1.71
N GLU A 36 38.65 25.84 -1.79
CA GLU A 36 37.95 25.17 -2.86
C GLU A 36 36.51 25.71 -2.82
N LEU A 37 36.15 26.49 -3.82
CA LEU A 37 34.77 26.94 -4.00
C LEU A 37 33.94 25.66 -4.16
N GLN A 38 33.27 25.24 -3.07
CA GLN A 38 32.34 24.16 -3.15
C GLN A 38 31.26 24.58 -4.14
N THR A 39 31.17 23.86 -5.26
CA THR A 39 30.12 24.10 -6.25
C THR A 39 28.78 23.65 -5.66
N THR A 40 27.72 24.41 -5.91
CA THR A 40 26.36 24.02 -5.52
C THR A 40 26.01 22.69 -6.16
N SER A 41 25.63 21.71 -5.34
CA SER A 41 25.23 20.38 -5.81
C SER A 41 24.04 19.85 -5.00
N ILE A 42 23.32 18.89 -5.58
CA ILE A 42 22.29 18.11 -4.89
C ILE A 42 22.80 16.67 -4.79
N ARG A 43 22.69 16.07 -3.61
CA ARG A 43 22.99 14.68 -3.34
C ARG A 43 21.80 14.03 -2.63
N GLY A 44 21.53 12.77 -2.93
CA GLY A 44 20.48 12.02 -2.26
C GLY A 44 20.60 10.52 -2.47
N VAL A 45 19.64 9.81 -1.90
CA VAL A 45 19.45 8.37 -2.05
C VAL A 45 18.02 8.13 -2.53
N ALA A 46 17.87 7.31 -3.57
CA ALA A 46 16.59 6.81 -4.03
C ALA A 46 16.40 5.37 -3.49
N ALA A 47 15.36 5.15 -2.67
CA ALA A 47 15.17 3.91 -1.94
C ALA A 47 13.70 3.60 -1.65
N VAL A 48 13.40 2.31 -1.52
CA VAL A 48 12.06 1.77 -1.25
C VAL A 48 12.09 0.62 -0.21
N GLY A 49 13.00 0.72 0.78
CA GLY A 49 13.36 -0.41 1.66
C GLY A 49 14.42 -1.29 1.01
N GLY A 50 15.21 -0.67 0.17
CA GLY A 50 16.34 -1.15 -0.59
C GLY A 50 16.64 -0.14 -1.69
N PRO A 51 17.85 -0.17 -2.29
CA PRO A 51 18.28 0.82 -3.26
C PRO A 51 17.52 0.71 -4.60
N LEU A 52 17.08 1.82 -5.13
CA LEU A 52 16.67 1.91 -6.54
C LEU A 52 17.94 2.06 -7.41
N SER A 53 18.65 0.94 -7.61
CA SER A 53 19.91 0.89 -8.34
C SER A 53 19.73 1.10 -9.84
N ASN A 54 20.60 1.88 -10.48
CA ASN A 54 20.53 2.19 -11.92
C ASN A 54 19.15 2.71 -12.36
N ALA A 55 18.47 3.44 -11.50
CA ALA A 55 17.18 4.06 -11.78
C ALA A 55 17.38 5.42 -12.47
N SER A 56 16.48 5.78 -13.38
CA SER A 56 16.51 7.08 -14.05
C SER A 56 15.94 8.16 -13.14
N ILE A 57 16.71 9.22 -12.90
CA ILE A 57 16.24 10.43 -12.20
C ILE A 57 16.04 11.55 -13.21
N THR A 58 14.85 12.13 -13.23
CA THR A 58 14.56 13.39 -13.93
C THR A 58 14.50 14.51 -12.90
N VAL A 59 15.17 15.61 -13.19
CA VAL A 59 15.22 16.82 -12.35
C VAL A 59 14.62 17.98 -13.13
N CYS A 60 13.68 18.69 -12.52
CA CYS A 60 13.05 19.88 -13.09
C CYS A 60 13.16 21.03 -12.10
N ASP A 61 13.54 22.21 -12.56
CA ASP A 61 13.61 23.42 -11.74
C ASP A 61 12.45 24.39 -12.01
N ALA A 62 12.41 25.49 -11.25
CA ALA A 62 11.35 26.49 -11.37
C ALA A 62 11.35 27.24 -12.72
N THR A 63 12.43 27.23 -13.46
CA THR A 63 12.58 27.90 -14.77
C THR A 63 12.32 26.96 -15.95
N GLY A 64 12.10 25.65 -15.68
CA GLY A 64 11.90 24.63 -16.68
C GLY A 64 13.18 23.93 -17.14
N VAL A 65 14.32 24.19 -16.50
CA VAL A 65 15.54 23.41 -16.74
C VAL A 65 15.29 21.97 -16.37
N ARG A 66 15.72 21.06 -17.25
CA ARG A 66 15.53 19.62 -17.08
C ARG A 66 16.84 18.88 -17.27
N SER A 67 17.21 18.08 -16.29
CA SER A 67 18.35 17.19 -16.34
C SER A 67 17.92 15.74 -16.10
N VAL A 68 18.69 14.79 -16.66
CA VAL A 68 18.49 13.36 -16.45
C VAL A 68 19.80 12.72 -16.02
N LEU A 69 19.76 11.89 -14.99
CA LEU A 69 20.91 11.12 -14.50
C LEU A 69 20.44 9.74 -14.01
N GLN A 70 21.39 8.91 -13.60
CA GLN A 70 21.07 7.59 -13.01
C GLN A 70 21.60 7.47 -11.60
N THR A 71 20.91 6.69 -10.77
CA THR A 71 21.40 6.29 -9.46
C THR A 71 22.55 5.30 -9.57
N GLN A 72 23.43 5.29 -8.58
CA GLN A 72 24.46 4.28 -8.40
C GLN A 72 23.84 2.94 -7.90
N ALA A 73 24.67 1.91 -7.76
CA ALA A 73 24.24 0.59 -7.28
C ALA A 73 23.61 0.62 -5.87
N ASP A 74 24.04 1.55 -5.02
CA ASP A 74 23.52 1.78 -3.66
C ASP A 74 22.33 2.76 -3.62
N GLY A 75 21.77 3.13 -4.75
CA GLY A 75 20.68 4.11 -4.88
C GLY A 75 21.11 5.56 -4.74
N SER A 76 22.38 5.85 -4.47
CA SER A 76 22.86 7.21 -4.33
C SER A 76 22.95 7.93 -5.67
N PHE A 77 22.87 9.26 -5.63
CA PHE A 77 23.07 10.13 -6.79
C PHE A 77 23.64 11.49 -6.38
N VAL A 78 24.34 12.12 -7.31
CA VAL A 78 24.85 13.49 -7.16
C VAL A 78 24.69 14.22 -8.49
N LEU A 79 24.25 15.47 -8.45
CA LEU A 79 24.18 16.33 -9.64
C LEU A 79 24.65 17.75 -9.33
N PRO A 80 25.31 18.43 -10.29
CA PRO A 80 25.59 19.85 -10.20
C PRO A 80 24.29 20.65 -10.24
N ALA A 81 24.18 21.68 -9.41
CA ALA A 81 22.96 22.48 -9.28
C ALA A 81 23.22 23.99 -9.28
N SER A 82 24.43 24.44 -9.69
CA SER A 82 24.79 25.86 -9.66
C SER A 82 23.94 26.73 -10.60
N GLU A 83 23.37 26.16 -11.66
CA GLU A 83 22.51 26.84 -12.62
C GLU A 83 21.01 26.60 -12.40
N MET A 84 20.64 25.85 -11.34
CA MET A 84 19.26 25.53 -11.07
C MET A 84 18.61 26.57 -10.17
N THR A 85 17.32 26.79 -10.38
CA THR A 85 16.49 27.71 -9.60
C THR A 85 15.43 26.92 -8.84
N ALA A 86 15.46 26.99 -7.51
CA ALA A 86 14.44 26.35 -6.67
C ALA A 86 13.05 27.01 -6.85
N PRO A 87 11.95 26.27 -6.69
CA PRO A 87 11.85 24.88 -6.25
C PRO A 87 12.37 23.87 -7.28
N ILE A 88 12.97 22.78 -6.79
CA ILE A 88 13.48 21.67 -7.59
C ILE A 88 12.58 20.45 -7.38
N LEU A 89 12.10 19.85 -8.44
CA LEU A 89 11.46 18.54 -8.45
C LEU A 89 12.47 17.50 -8.90
N LEU A 90 12.64 16.46 -8.10
CA LEU A 90 13.36 15.25 -8.48
C LEU A 90 12.34 14.11 -8.60
N SER A 91 12.41 13.35 -9.67
CA SER A 91 11.62 12.14 -9.81
C SER A 91 12.48 10.96 -10.23
N VAL A 92 12.26 9.80 -9.61
CA VAL A 92 12.94 8.56 -9.98
C VAL A 92 11.96 7.65 -10.71
N GLN A 93 12.47 6.99 -11.76
CA GLN A 93 11.74 5.94 -12.48
C GLN A 93 12.60 4.68 -12.55
N LYS A 94 12.04 3.56 -12.09
CA LYS A 94 12.60 2.22 -12.28
C LYS A 94 11.47 1.22 -12.41
N ASP A 95 11.48 0.48 -13.50
CA ASP A 95 10.39 -0.43 -13.83
C ASP A 95 9.04 0.32 -13.75
N ASP A 96 8.13 -0.13 -12.93
CA ASP A 96 6.85 0.50 -12.64
C ASP A 96 6.84 1.38 -11.37
N ILE A 97 8.00 1.56 -10.72
CA ILE A 97 8.15 2.48 -9.59
C ILE A 97 8.46 3.88 -10.10
N GLN A 98 7.63 4.85 -9.69
CA GLN A 98 7.86 6.26 -9.95
C GLN A 98 7.56 7.06 -8.68
N LEU A 99 8.56 7.80 -8.18
CA LEU A 99 8.48 8.56 -6.95
C LEU A 99 9.03 9.96 -7.15
N ALA A 100 8.56 10.89 -6.33
CA ALA A 100 8.96 12.28 -6.39
C ALA A 100 9.53 12.79 -5.05
N SER A 101 10.32 13.84 -5.16
CA SER A 101 10.77 14.67 -4.05
C SER A 101 10.83 16.13 -4.49
N VAL A 102 10.50 17.05 -3.59
CA VAL A 102 10.52 18.50 -3.88
C VAL A 102 11.43 19.20 -2.88
N LEU A 103 12.36 20.00 -3.39
CA LEU A 103 13.25 20.85 -2.62
C LEU A 103 12.90 22.32 -2.91
N THR A 104 12.40 23.05 -1.91
CA THR A 104 11.94 24.44 -2.11
C THR A 104 13.04 25.48 -2.04
N THR A 105 14.20 25.11 -1.51
CA THR A 105 15.36 26.01 -1.37
C THR A 105 16.62 25.32 -1.83
N LEU A 106 17.54 26.09 -2.41
CA LEU A 106 18.85 25.63 -2.82
C LEU A 106 19.91 26.56 -2.22
N GLN A 107 20.75 26.02 -1.35
CA GLN A 107 21.84 26.78 -0.76
C GLN A 107 23.04 26.78 -1.69
N ALA A 108 23.51 27.99 -2.05
CA ALA A 108 24.65 28.14 -2.93
C ALA A 108 25.95 27.68 -2.25
N ASN A 109 26.88 27.18 -3.06
CA ASN A 109 28.23 26.76 -2.64
C ASN A 109 28.21 25.67 -1.56
N THR A 110 27.18 24.82 -1.53
CA THR A 110 27.06 23.70 -0.59
C THR A 110 26.52 22.45 -1.29
N VAL A 111 26.60 21.33 -0.59
CA VAL A 111 25.90 20.10 -0.95
C VAL A 111 24.51 20.12 -0.30
N ASN A 112 23.46 20.26 -1.11
CA ASN A 112 22.07 20.15 -0.66
C ASN A 112 21.66 18.69 -0.67
N ILE A 113 20.89 18.24 0.33
CA ILE A 113 20.40 16.86 0.39
C ILE A 113 18.94 16.82 -0.10
N ALA A 114 18.65 15.87 -0.98
CA ALA A 114 17.29 15.57 -1.44
C ALA A 114 17.14 14.08 -1.72
N ASN A 115 16.55 13.34 -0.78
CA ASN A 115 16.24 11.92 -0.98
C ASN A 115 14.98 11.74 -1.82
N ILE A 116 14.83 10.56 -2.44
CA ILE A 116 13.63 10.15 -3.17
C ILE A 116 13.17 8.80 -2.62
N ASN A 117 12.02 8.80 -1.98
CA ASN A 117 11.44 7.61 -1.35
C ASN A 117 9.92 7.77 -1.21
N PRO A 118 9.18 6.75 -0.75
CA PRO A 118 7.72 6.85 -0.56
C PRO A 118 7.25 7.99 0.32
N LEU A 119 8.03 8.37 1.33
CA LEU A 119 7.66 9.48 2.21
C LEU A 119 7.80 10.82 1.49
N THR A 120 8.85 10.99 0.70
CA THR A 120 9.05 12.20 -0.11
C THR A 120 8.00 12.31 -1.21
N ASP A 121 7.56 11.19 -1.79
CA ASP A 121 6.49 11.15 -2.78
C ASP A 121 5.15 11.61 -2.19
N LYS A 122 4.86 11.20 -0.96
CA LYS A 122 3.70 11.69 -0.23
C LYS A 122 3.74 13.20 0.01
N ILE A 123 4.91 13.73 0.38
CA ILE A 123 5.12 15.17 0.51
C ILE A 123 4.93 15.89 -0.84
N ALA A 124 5.49 15.34 -1.92
CA ALA A 124 5.32 15.85 -3.26
C ALA A 124 3.84 15.85 -3.72
N SER A 125 3.09 14.82 -3.33
CA SER A 125 1.63 14.76 -3.54
C SER A 125 0.90 15.88 -2.79
N ALA A 126 1.27 16.17 -1.55
CA ALA A 126 0.70 17.28 -0.78
C ALA A 126 1.00 18.63 -1.44
N VAL A 127 2.23 18.85 -1.91
CA VAL A 127 2.61 20.05 -2.68
C VAL A 127 1.80 20.15 -3.97
N ALA A 128 1.69 19.07 -4.73
CA ALA A 128 0.92 19.01 -5.96
C ALA A 128 -0.54 19.44 -5.75
N THR A 129 -1.19 18.91 -4.72
CA THR A 129 -2.60 19.16 -4.46
C THR A 129 -2.86 20.52 -3.81
N THR A 130 -2.06 20.91 -2.82
CA THR A 130 -2.27 22.12 -2.01
C THR A 130 -1.76 23.38 -2.70
N ASP A 131 -0.59 23.31 -3.32
CA ASP A 131 0.09 24.50 -3.86
C ASP A 131 -0.14 24.68 -5.36
N LEU A 132 -0.25 23.57 -6.12
CA LEU A 132 -0.21 23.59 -7.58
C LEU A 132 -1.52 23.23 -8.26
N GLY A 133 -2.57 22.84 -7.49
CA GLY A 133 -3.88 22.45 -8.02
C GLY A 133 -3.87 21.18 -8.87
N LEU A 134 -2.85 20.33 -8.69
CA LEU A 134 -2.71 19.03 -9.35
C LEU A 134 -3.34 17.92 -8.50
N LYS A 135 -3.56 16.73 -9.06
CA LYS A 135 -4.20 15.61 -8.34
C LYS A 135 -3.22 14.71 -7.56
N GLY A 136 -1.91 14.96 -7.61
CA GLY A 136 -0.90 14.21 -6.89
C GLY A 136 0.48 14.26 -7.54
N SER A 137 1.44 13.53 -6.96
CA SER A 137 2.84 13.51 -7.38
C SER A 137 3.05 13.10 -8.83
N LEU A 138 2.26 12.15 -9.35
CA LEU A 138 2.37 11.71 -10.74
C LEU A 138 2.05 12.81 -11.75
N GLN A 139 1.04 13.64 -11.47
CA GLN A 139 0.77 14.80 -12.32
C GLN A 139 1.86 15.86 -12.21
N LEU A 140 2.45 16.04 -11.02
CA LEU A 140 3.57 16.93 -10.82
C LEU A 140 4.80 16.45 -11.61
N ILE A 141 5.11 15.15 -11.56
CA ILE A 141 6.17 14.53 -12.35
C ILE A 141 5.93 14.76 -13.84
N ALA A 142 4.72 14.48 -14.32
CA ALA A 142 4.38 14.65 -15.73
C ALA A 142 4.46 16.12 -16.19
N ALA A 143 4.03 17.04 -15.33
CA ALA A 143 4.08 18.47 -15.61
C ALA A 143 5.51 19.03 -15.62
N CYS A 144 6.42 18.44 -14.80
CA CYS A 144 7.80 18.91 -14.63
C CYS A 144 7.87 20.43 -14.32
N ALA A 145 6.95 20.93 -13.50
CA ALA A 145 6.77 22.34 -13.22
C ALA A 145 6.57 22.59 -11.71
N PRO A 146 7.65 22.60 -10.89
CA PRO A 146 7.54 22.78 -9.45
C PRO A 146 7.34 24.22 -9.00
N ALA A 147 7.34 25.19 -9.92
CA ALA A 147 7.16 26.60 -9.59
C ALA A 147 5.84 26.84 -8.83
N GLY A 148 5.92 27.45 -7.66
CA GLY A 148 4.79 27.64 -6.75
C GLY A 148 4.75 26.68 -5.54
N ALA A 149 5.60 25.65 -5.50
CA ALA A 149 5.76 24.80 -4.32
C ALA A 149 6.22 25.62 -3.10
N LYS A 150 5.58 25.40 -1.94
CA LYS A 150 5.84 26.18 -0.73
C LYS A 150 6.52 25.34 0.35
N ALA A 151 7.51 25.93 1.01
CA ALA A 151 8.19 25.32 2.14
C ALA A 151 7.22 24.96 3.27
N ALA A 152 6.22 25.79 3.55
CA ALA A 152 5.23 25.51 4.60
C ALA A 152 4.41 24.23 4.35
N THR A 153 4.09 23.91 3.09
CA THR A 153 3.40 22.66 2.74
C THR A 153 4.29 21.44 2.96
N ILE A 154 5.58 21.54 2.58
CA ILE A 154 6.56 20.48 2.84
C ILE A 154 6.73 20.26 4.33
N GLU A 155 6.90 21.34 5.10
CA GLU A 155 7.07 21.28 6.57
C GLU A 155 5.85 20.63 7.24
N ALA A 156 4.64 21.04 6.88
CA ALA A 156 3.42 20.46 7.45
C ALA A 156 3.28 18.95 7.15
N ALA A 157 3.56 18.54 5.90
CA ALA A 157 3.52 17.14 5.49
C ALA A 157 4.65 16.33 6.17
N SER A 158 5.87 16.86 6.25
CA SER A 158 6.99 16.24 6.96
C SER A 158 6.70 16.05 8.45
N ASN A 159 6.16 17.08 9.12
CA ASN A 159 5.76 17.03 10.51
C ASN A 159 4.74 15.93 10.78
N LYS A 160 3.72 15.82 9.90
CA LYS A 160 2.72 14.76 10.01
C LYS A 160 3.37 13.38 9.89
N LEU A 161 4.18 13.15 8.87
CA LEU A 161 4.89 11.88 8.67
C LEU A 161 5.82 11.54 9.84
N ARG A 162 6.55 12.51 10.36
CA ARG A 162 7.44 12.34 11.51
C ARG A 162 6.67 11.89 12.76
N ILE A 163 5.54 12.55 13.07
CA ILE A 163 4.68 12.15 14.18
C ILE A 163 4.14 10.73 13.96
N ASP A 164 3.69 10.46 12.75
CA ASP A 164 3.10 9.19 12.37
C ASP A 164 4.10 8.02 12.43
N LEU A 165 5.36 8.28 12.17
CA LEU A 165 6.42 7.27 12.10
C LEU A 165 7.37 7.28 13.32
N LEU A 166 7.18 8.16 14.29
CA LEU A 166 8.16 8.40 15.34
C LEU A 166 8.61 7.11 16.05
N ASP A 167 7.65 6.27 16.42
CA ASP A 167 7.94 5.02 17.13
C ASP A 167 8.66 4.02 16.23
N ALA A 168 8.26 3.94 14.94
CA ALA A 168 8.92 3.08 13.97
C ALA A 168 10.36 3.56 13.68
N LEU A 169 10.58 4.86 13.57
CA LEU A 169 11.91 5.45 13.38
C LEU A 169 12.83 5.18 14.58
N LYS A 170 12.30 5.35 15.81
CA LYS A 170 13.02 5.01 17.04
C LYS A 170 13.36 3.53 17.13
N ALA A 171 12.38 2.66 16.82
CA ALA A 171 12.59 1.20 16.82
C ALA A 171 13.61 0.77 15.77
N ALA A 172 13.67 1.45 14.63
CA ALA A 172 14.68 1.22 13.58
C ALA A 172 16.06 1.80 13.90
N GLY A 173 16.24 2.45 15.07
CA GLY A 173 17.52 3.01 15.49
C GLY A 173 17.90 4.33 14.82
N VAL A 174 16.93 5.10 14.32
CA VAL A 174 17.17 6.45 13.80
C VAL A 174 17.51 7.37 14.98
N SER A 175 18.75 7.85 15.02
CA SER A 175 19.31 8.56 16.19
C SER A 175 18.63 9.91 16.49
N ASP A 176 18.06 10.55 15.47
CA ASP A 176 17.35 11.83 15.59
C ASP A 176 15.94 11.73 14.99
N ALA A 177 15.18 10.74 15.45
CA ALA A 177 13.84 10.47 14.94
C ALA A 177 12.85 11.63 15.16
N GLU A 178 13.08 12.43 16.23
CA GLU A 178 12.23 13.57 16.57
C GLU A 178 12.39 14.77 15.63
N HIS A 179 13.52 14.86 14.92
CA HIS A 179 13.80 15.90 13.92
C HIS A 179 13.98 15.32 12.51
N PHE A 180 13.53 14.08 12.30
CA PHE A 180 13.62 13.44 10.99
C PHE A 180 12.84 14.20 9.92
N GLU A 181 13.53 14.55 8.83
CA GLU A 181 12.96 15.21 7.66
C GLU A 181 13.11 14.28 6.43
N PRO A 182 12.02 13.73 5.89
CA PRO A 182 12.10 12.72 4.84
C PRO A 182 12.91 13.14 3.60
N VAL A 183 12.86 14.44 3.26
CA VAL A 183 13.56 14.98 2.09
C VAL A 183 15.06 15.16 2.37
N THR A 184 15.42 15.69 3.54
CA THR A 184 16.78 16.22 3.78
C THR A 184 17.59 15.47 4.83
N SER A 185 16.98 14.59 5.65
CA SER A 185 17.74 13.79 6.59
C SER A 185 18.64 12.78 5.88
N ALA A 186 19.87 12.62 6.38
CA ALA A 186 20.79 11.63 5.83
C ALA A 186 20.22 10.21 5.97
N MET A 187 20.25 9.44 4.88
CA MET A 187 19.83 8.03 4.87
C MET A 187 20.75 7.19 3.99
N LYS A 188 20.68 5.89 4.19
CA LYS A 188 21.28 4.87 3.33
C LYS A 188 20.20 3.87 2.93
N ALA A 189 20.37 3.22 1.79
CA ALA A 189 19.50 2.16 1.32
C ALA A 189 20.15 0.79 1.62
N ASP A 190 20.18 0.40 2.88
CA ASP A 190 20.90 -0.77 3.39
C ASP A 190 20.07 -1.60 4.38
N HIS A 191 18.75 -1.46 4.34
CA HIS A 191 17.78 -2.11 5.24
C HIS A 191 17.96 -1.74 6.72
N THR A 192 18.62 -0.62 7.03
CA THR A 192 18.74 -0.11 8.39
C THR A 192 18.12 1.28 8.53
N GLY A 193 17.83 1.71 9.75
CA GLY A 193 17.30 3.05 10.02
C GLY A 193 16.04 3.37 9.21
N VAL A 194 16.04 4.48 8.50
CA VAL A 194 14.90 4.92 7.67
C VAL A 194 14.54 3.88 6.60
N ASP A 195 15.54 3.25 5.98
CA ASP A 195 15.29 2.27 4.92
C ASP A 195 14.60 1.00 5.47
N ALA A 196 14.87 0.60 6.71
CA ALA A 196 14.14 -0.47 7.38
C ALA A 196 12.65 -0.10 7.61
N VAL A 197 12.35 1.18 7.87
CA VAL A 197 10.96 1.65 7.93
C VAL A 197 10.32 1.60 6.55
N LEU A 198 11.02 2.06 5.52
CA LEU A 198 10.53 2.00 4.13
C LEU A 198 10.22 0.57 3.67
N ALA A 199 10.97 -0.43 4.13
CA ALA A 199 10.73 -1.84 3.84
C ALA A 199 9.40 -2.37 4.39
N GLN A 200 8.75 -1.65 5.30
CA GLN A 200 7.40 -1.97 5.79
C GLN A 200 6.29 -1.36 4.92
N LEU A 201 6.64 -0.47 3.99
CA LEU A 201 5.71 0.19 3.09
C LEU A 201 5.69 -0.56 1.75
N TYR A 202 4.50 -0.71 1.16
CA TYR A 202 4.39 -1.25 -0.19
C TYR A 202 3.96 -0.15 -1.17
N PHE A 203 4.29 -0.34 -2.42
CA PHE A 203 4.08 0.65 -3.48
C PHE A 203 2.90 0.23 -4.33
N ASN A 204 1.99 1.17 -4.57
CA ASN A 204 0.92 0.96 -5.51
C ASN A 204 1.45 1.13 -6.94
N ARG A 205 1.41 0.05 -7.71
CA ARG A 205 1.76 0.05 -9.13
C ARG A 205 0.70 0.65 -10.03
N ASP A 206 -0.53 0.73 -9.55
CA ASP A 206 -1.69 1.13 -10.35
C ASP A 206 -1.66 2.57 -10.81
N GLY A 207 -0.95 3.42 -10.10
CA GLY A 207 -0.73 4.80 -10.51
C GLY A 207 -0.11 4.92 -11.90
N PHE A 208 0.43 3.83 -12.44
CA PHE A 208 1.24 3.85 -13.65
C PHE A 208 0.59 3.24 -14.89
N SER A 209 -0.31 2.30 -14.72
CA SER A 209 -0.75 1.50 -15.87
C SER A 209 -1.92 2.06 -16.67
N ASN A 210 -2.77 2.93 -16.13
CA ASN A 210 -4.04 3.24 -16.80
C ASN A 210 -4.53 4.70 -16.80
N GLY A 211 -3.79 5.68 -16.32
CA GLY A 211 -4.21 7.11 -16.40
C GLY A 211 -5.52 7.48 -15.68
N THR A 212 -6.22 6.50 -15.13
CA THR A 212 -7.54 6.66 -14.48
C THR A 212 -7.47 6.71 -12.96
N ILE A 213 -6.27 6.62 -12.37
CA ILE A 213 -6.08 6.42 -10.93
C ILE A 213 -5.64 7.71 -10.25
N THR A 214 -6.06 8.82 -10.76
CA THR A 214 -5.75 10.14 -10.22
C THR A 214 -6.36 10.41 -8.83
N GLU A 215 -7.31 9.60 -8.37
CA GLU A 215 -7.91 9.72 -7.04
C GLU A 215 -7.25 8.84 -5.99
N ARG A 216 -6.32 7.95 -6.38
CA ARG A 216 -5.73 6.92 -5.54
C ARG A 216 -4.22 6.98 -5.47
N GLY A 217 -3.62 8.11 -5.65
CA GLY A 217 -2.18 8.23 -5.62
C GLY A 217 -1.54 7.36 -4.51
N SER A 218 -0.31 6.99 -4.71
CA SER A 218 0.56 6.27 -3.76
C SER A 218 0.34 6.65 -2.28
N SER A 219 -0.07 7.88 -2.02
CA SER A 219 -0.39 8.39 -0.69
C SER A 219 -1.43 7.56 0.09
N ALA A 220 -2.45 7.00 -0.58
CA ALA A 220 -3.47 6.20 0.12
C ALA A 220 -2.91 4.86 0.64
N LEU A 221 -1.95 4.26 -0.07
CA LEU A 221 -1.29 3.04 0.37
C LEU A 221 -0.29 3.30 1.50
N TYR A 222 0.47 4.37 1.39
CA TYR A 222 1.39 4.76 2.45
C TYR A 222 0.65 5.04 3.75
N ASP A 223 -0.48 5.73 3.70
CA ASP A 223 -1.32 5.96 4.88
C ASP A 223 -1.75 4.65 5.53
N ARG A 224 -2.12 3.64 4.75
CA ARG A 224 -2.49 2.33 5.28
C ARG A 224 -1.33 1.58 5.89
N ASN A 225 -0.18 1.61 5.24
CA ASN A 225 1.03 0.98 5.80
C ASN A 225 1.53 1.71 7.04
N LEU A 226 1.45 3.03 7.08
CA LEU A 226 1.73 3.81 8.29
C LEU A 226 0.77 3.46 9.42
N MET A 227 -0.52 3.28 9.12
CA MET A 227 -1.52 2.79 10.08
C MET A 227 -1.23 1.37 10.54
N GLU A 228 -0.81 0.49 9.63
CA GLU A 228 -0.40 -0.88 9.97
C GLU A 228 0.82 -0.88 10.89
N ILE A 229 1.83 -0.07 10.61
CA ILE A 229 3.00 0.11 11.49
C ILE A 229 2.57 0.58 12.88
N ARG A 230 1.63 1.52 12.99
CA ARG A 230 1.09 2.01 14.27
C ARG A 230 0.22 1.00 14.99
N SER A 231 -0.65 0.28 14.26
CA SER A 231 -1.61 -0.63 14.86
C SER A 231 -1.02 -1.98 15.24
N SER A 232 0.04 -2.41 14.55
CA SER A 232 0.70 -3.70 14.76
C SER A 232 1.71 -3.71 15.91
N ASN A 233 1.50 -2.93 16.95
CA ASN A 233 2.44 -2.67 18.02
C ASN A 233 3.63 -1.82 17.51
N PRO A 234 3.65 -0.52 17.76
CA PRO A 234 4.71 0.40 17.32
C PRO A 234 6.10 0.02 17.83
N LEU A 235 6.15 -0.99 18.67
CA LEU A 235 7.34 -1.54 19.29
C LEU A 235 7.73 -2.90 18.69
N ASP A 236 7.21 -3.31 17.52
CA ASP A 236 7.75 -4.51 16.89
C ASP A 236 9.22 -4.22 16.49
N PRO A 237 10.20 -4.80 17.22
CA PRO A 237 11.61 -4.55 16.97
C PRO A 237 12.09 -5.16 15.65
N ARG A 238 11.20 -5.81 14.91
CA ARG A 238 11.49 -6.56 13.69
C ARG A 238 11.11 -5.78 12.44
N LEU A 239 11.55 -4.52 12.33
CA LEU A 239 11.47 -3.78 11.08
C LEU A 239 12.43 -4.44 10.07
N LYS A 240 11.90 -5.33 9.23
CA LYS A 240 12.66 -6.05 8.22
C LYS A 240 11.87 -6.14 6.91
N PRO A 241 12.54 -6.34 5.77
CA PRO A 241 11.86 -6.55 4.48
C PRO A 241 10.83 -7.68 4.56
N TRP A 242 9.75 -7.60 3.79
CA TRP A 242 8.72 -8.64 3.78
C TRP A 242 9.28 -10.02 3.44
N SER A 243 10.29 -10.08 2.54
CA SER A 243 10.97 -11.32 2.16
C SER A 243 11.63 -12.05 3.32
N ASP A 244 11.98 -11.35 4.38
CA ASP A 244 12.76 -11.90 5.50
C ASP A 244 11.89 -12.56 6.57
N TYR A 245 10.56 -12.43 6.48
CA TYR A 245 9.63 -13.12 7.38
C TYR A 245 9.45 -14.57 6.95
N LYS A 246 9.46 -15.49 7.94
CA LYS A 246 9.28 -16.93 7.70
C LYS A 246 7.89 -17.27 7.19
N THR A 247 6.90 -16.54 7.64
CA THR A 247 5.51 -16.72 7.23
C THR A 247 4.93 -15.37 6.83
N ARG A 248 4.33 -15.31 5.66
CA ARG A 248 3.60 -14.12 5.22
C ARG A 248 2.16 -14.47 4.94
N VAL A 249 1.26 -13.55 5.33
CA VAL A 249 -0.17 -13.70 5.14
C VAL A 249 -0.68 -12.50 4.37
N PHE A 250 -1.00 -12.71 3.11
CA PHE A 250 -1.62 -11.71 2.25
C PHE A 250 -3.13 -11.74 2.43
N ILE A 251 -3.77 -10.57 2.47
CA ILE A 251 -5.22 -10.44 2.56
C ILE A 251 -5.70 -9.66 1.33
N ALA A 252 -6.47 -10.32 0.46
CA ALA A 252 -7.24 -9.72 -0.60
C ALA A 252 -8.70 -9.57 -0.14
N GLY A 253 -9.29 -8.37 -0.26
CA GLY A 253 -10.63 -8.17 0.23
C GLY A 253 -11.19 -6.77 -0.02
N ASP A 254 -12.38 -6.56 0.52
CA ASP A 254 -13.13 -5.32 0.42
C ASP A 254 -12.98 -4.41 1.67
N SER A 255 -13.91 -3.47 1.84
CA SER A 255 -13.91 -2.51 2.95
C SER A 255 -13.99 -3.13 4.34
N THR A 256 -14.54 -4.34 4.48
CA THR A 256 -14.65 -5.00 5.78
C THR A 256 -13.32 -5.57 6.28
N ALA A 257 -12.37 -5.79 5.35
CA ALA A 257 -11.01 -6.22 5.66
C ALA A 257 -9.97 -5.10 5.57
N SER A 258 -10.29 -3.96 4.92
CA SER A 258 -9.34 -2.87 4.60
C SER A 258 -8.70 -2.24 5.82
N ASN A 259 -7.52 -1.65 5.60
CA ASN A 259 -6.94 -0.68 6.51
C ASN A 259 -7.64 0.68 6.36
N TYR A 260 -7.81 1.39 7.46
CA TYR A 260 -8.42 2.71 7.49
C TYR A 260 -7.45 3.74 8.11
N PRO A 261 -7.45 4.98 7.59
CA PRO A 261 -6.59 6.05 8.10
C PRO A 261 -7.07 6.56 9.46
N ALA A 262 -6.14 7.23 10.19
CA ALA A 262 -6.38 7.68 11.55
C ALA A 262 -7.58 8.62 11.69
N GLU A 263 -7.87 9.40 10.65
CA GLU A 263 -8.94 10.39 10.63
C GLU A 263 -10.33 9.79 10.80
N VAL A 264 -10.51 8.53 10.36
CA VAL A 264 -11.80 7.83 10.44
C VAL A 264 -11.84 6.75 11.53
N LEU A 265 -10.86 6.72 12.43
CA LEU A 265 -10.94 5.85 13.60
C LEU A 265 -12.19 6.20 14.43
N PRO A 266 -12.84 5.23 15.08
CA PRO A 266 -12.42 3.84 15.30
C PRO A 266 -12.79 2.88 14.15
N ARG A 267 -13.18 3.39 12.96
CA ARG A 267 -13.45 2.51 11.81
C ARG A 267 -12.21 1.70 11.45
N MET A 268 -12.36 0.38 11.39
CA MET A 268 -11.27 -0.57 11.17
C MET A 268 -11.80 -1.79 10.44
N GLY A 269 -11.02 -2.34 9.50
CA GLY A 269 -11.31 -3.64 8.90
C GLY A 269 -10.69 -4.78 9.71
N TRP A 270 -11.26 -5.98 9.62
CA TRP A 270 -10.72 -7.13 10.35
C TRP A 270 -9.29 -7.50 9.91
N GLY A 271 -8.94 -7.27 8.64
CA GLY A 271 -7.58 -7.49 8.13
C GLY A 271 -6.55 -6.56 8.77
N GLN A 272 -6.94 -5.32 9.11
CA GLN A 272 -6.11 -4.39 9.87
C GLN A 272 -5.86 -4.88 11.30
N ALA A 273 -6.86 -5.51 11.92
CA ALA A 273 -6.75 -6.07 13.27
C ALA A 273 -6.10 -7.46 13.28
N PHE A 274 -5.98 -8.16 12.14
CA PHE A 274 -5.60 -9.56 12.05
C PHE A 274 -4.17 -9.81 12.55
N ASN A 275 -3.26 -8.88 12.35
CA ASN A 275 -1.90 -8.95 12.87
C ASN A 275 -1.86 -9.17 14.40
N ARG A 276 -2.83 -8.63 15.12
CA ARG A 276 -2.94 -8.75 16.59
C ARG A 276 -3.27 -10.17 17.05
N GLN A 277 -3.68 -11.06 16.14
CA GLN A 277 -4.05 -12.44 16.44
C GLN A 277 -2.85 -13.40 16.51
N PHE A 278 -1.67 -12.94 16.14
CA PHE A 278 -0.44 -13.74 16.21
C PHE A 278 0.26 -13.60 17.55
N LYS A 279 1.00 -14.64 17.94
CA LYS A 279 1.89 -14.60 19.10
C LYS A 279 2.96 -13.52 18.89
N THR A 280 3.40 -12.88 19.95
CA THR A 280 4.37 -11.78 19.90
C THR A 280 5.75 -12.19 19.40
N ASP A 281 6.10 -13.48 19.58
CA ASP A 281 7.35 -14.08 19.12
C ASP A 281 7.21 -14.80 17.76
N ALA A 282 6.02 -14.80 17.17
CA ALA A 282 5.80 -15.39 15.85
C ALA A 282 6.45 -14.56 14.76
N ASP A 283 7.25 -15.23 13.92
CA ASP A 283 7.89 -14.59 12.77
C ASP A 283 6.92 -14.54 11.57
N VAL A 284 5.91 -13.69 11.68
CA VAL A 284 4.81 -13.54 10.73
C VAL A 284 4.69 -12.09 10.28
N LYS A 285 4.45 -11.88 8.98
CA LYS A 285 4.03 -10.59 8.43
C LYS A 285 2.65 -10.71 7.80
N VAL A 286 1.71 -9.92 8.29
CA VAL A 286 0.41 -9.72 7.64
C VAL A 286 0.54 -8.57 6.64
N ILE A 287 0.19 -8.82 5.39
CA ILE A 287 0.23 -7.87 4.28
C ILE A 287 -1.22 -7.68 3.81
N ASN A 288 -1.89 -6.71 4.41
CA ASN A 288 -3.29 -6.45 4.12
C ASN A 288 -3.43 -5.52 2.90
N VAL A 289 -3.75 -6.11 1.74
CA VAL A 289 -3.96 -5.40 0.47
C VAL A 289 -5.44 -5.06 0.24
N ALA A 290 -6.34 -5.49 1.14
CA ALA A 290 -7.77 -5.27 1.00
C ALA A 290 -8.14 -3.79 0.78
N GLN A 291 -9.11 -3.53 -0.12
CA GLN A 291 -9.46 -2.20 -0.59
C GLN A 291 -10.94 -1.89 -0.40
N SER A 292 -11.21 -0.76 0.27
CA SER A 292 -12.58 -0.27 0.45
C SER A 292 -13.29 -0.07 -0.89
N GLY A 293 -14.50 -0.61 -1.02
CA GLY A 293 -15.33 -0.45 -2.21
C GLY A 293 -15.00 -1.39 -3.38
N ARG A 294 -14.07 -2.34 -3.23
CA ARG A 294 -13.69 -3.26 -4.32
C ARG A 294 -14.44 -4.56 -4.23
N SER A 295 -14.90 -5.02 -5.39
CA SER A 295 -15.34 -6.40 -5.63
C SER A 295 -14.14 -7.28 -5.95
N SER A 296 -14.35 -8.59 -6.00
CA SER A 296 -13.34 -9.54 -6.45
C SER A 296 -12.79 -9.19 -7.84
N ARG A 297 -13.67 -8.75 -8.75
CA ARG A 297 -13.33 -8.35 -10.12
C ARG A 297 -12.62 -7.01 -10.18
N SER A 298 -13.16 -5.96 -9.53
CA SER A 298 -12.55 -4.63 -9.59
C SER A 298 -11.20 -4.56 -8.87
N PHE A 299 -10.98 -5.38 -7.88
CA PHE A 299 -9.67 -5.54 -7.23
C PHE A 299 -8.60 -6.02 -8.23
N ILE A 300 -8.97 -6.93 -9.15
CA ILE A 300 -8.10 -7.39 -10.23
C ILE A 300 -7.90 -6.28 -11.26
N THR A 301 -8.99 -5.73 -11.80
CA THR A 301 -8.92 -4.77 -12.92
C THR A 301 -8.29 -3.43 -12.54
N GLU A 302 -8.21 -3.12 -11.26
CA GLU A 302 -7.56 -1.94 -10.73
C GLU A 302 -6.11 -2.19 -10.28
N GLY A 303 -5.55 -3.40 -10.51
CA GLY A 303 -4.15 -3.75 -10.25
C GLY A 303 -3.79 -4.11 -8.82
N TRP A 304 -4.75 -4.08 -7.87
CA TRP A 304 -4.48 -4.50 -6.49
C TRP A 304 -4.06 -5.96 -6.39
N PHE A 305 -4.55 -6.77 -7.32
CA PHE A 305 -4.17 -8.16 -7.50
C PHE A 305 -2.70 -8.30 -7.88
N ASP A 306 -2.18 -7.43 -8.75
CA ASP A 306 -0.80 -7.47 -9.23
C ASP A 306 0.17 -7.22 -8.08
N LEU A 307 -0.17 -6.35 -7.14
CA LEU A 307 0.61 -6.13 -5.93
C LEU A 307 0.83 -7.43 -5.13
N ILE A 308 -0.20 -8.28 -5.04
CA ILE A 308 -0.07 -9.61 -4.42
C ILE A 308 0.77 -10.51 -5.31
N ALA A 309 0.49 -10.56 -6.61
CA ALA A 309 1.14 -11.45 -7.57
C ALA A 309 2.66 -11.24 -7.63
N ASP A 310 3.10 -9.99 -7.50
CA ASP A 310 4.51 -9.64 -7.53
C ASP A 310 5.28 -10.01 -6.26
N ASN A 311 4.58 -10.13 -5.13
CA ASN A 311 5.21 -10.31 -3.83
C ASN A 311 4.99 -11.68 -3.20
N ILE A 312 3.89 -12.38 -3.53
CA ILE A 312 3.56 -13.68 -2.97
C ILE A 312 4.49 -14.78 -3.50
N GLN A 313 4.87 -15.71 -2.64
CA GLN A 313 5.75 -16.82 -2.98
C GLN A 313 5.34 -18.12 -2.29
N ALA A 314 6.03 -19.20 -2.62
CA ALA A 314 5.77 -20.52 -2.07
C ALA A 314 5.80 -20.54 -0.53
N GLY A 315 4.75 -21.13 0.06
CA GLY A 315 4.57 -21.23 1.50
C GLY A 315 3.86 -20.05 2.16
N ASP A 316 3.61 -18.97 1.44
CA ASP A 316 2.76 -17.87 1.93
C ASP A 316 1.29 -18.28 1.98
N TYR A 317 0.49 -17.53 2.75
CA TYR A 317 -0.95 -17.68 2.80
C TYR A 317 -1.64 -16.52 2.06
N LEU A 318 -2.69 -16.83 1.30
CA LEU A 318 -3.54 -15.83 0.64
C LEU A 318 -4.99 -15.98 1.16
N LEU A 319 -5.41 -15.08 2.02
CA LEU A 319 -6.77 -14.97 2.55
C LEU A 319 -7.59 -14.09 1.61
N ILE A 320 -8.72 -14.61 1.11
CA ILE A 320 -9.51 -13.97 0.04
C ILE A 320 -10.95 -13.79 0.54
N GLN A 321 -11.38 -12.53 0.77
CA GLN A 321 -12.72 -12.20 1.26
C GLN A 321 -13.36 -11.08 0.43
N PHE A 322 -14.36 -11.42 -0.36
CA PHE A 322 -15.15 -10.49 -1.18
C PHE A 322 -16.65 -10.83 -1.08
N GLY A 323 -17.50 -9.97 -1.66
CA GLY A 323 -18.94 -10.15 -1.74
C GLY A 323 -19.72 -8.84 -1.64
N HIS A 324 -19.40 -7.98 -0.66
CA HIS A 324 -20.15 -6.74 -0.38
C HIS A 324 -20.29 -5.78 -1.56
N ASN A 325 -19.33 -5.77 -2.48
CA ASN A 325 -19.37 -4.93 -3.66
C ASN A 325 -19.72 -5.72 -4.92
N ASP A 326 -19.46 -7.01 -4.92
CA ASP A 326 -19.82 -7.94 -5.99
C ASP A 326 -21.33 -7.97 -6.22
N GLU A 327 -22.11 -7.98 -5.17
CA GLU A 327 -23.58 -8.03 -5.20
C GLU A 327 -24.26 -6.73 -5.71
N LYS A 328 -23.50 -5.69 -6.01
CA LYS A 328 -24.02 -4.39 -6.43
C LYS A 328 -24.32 -4.32 -7.93
N CYS A 329 -24.91 -5.35 -8.51
CA CYS A 329 -25.20 -5.45 -9.93
C CYS A 329 -26.41 -4.63 -10.41
N ASN A 330 -27.36 -4.32 -9.51
CA ASN A 330 -28.63 -3.72 -9.88
C ASN A 330 -28.80 -2.28 -9.39
N VAL A 331 -27.69 -1.59 -9.16
CA VAL A 331 -27.75 -0.19 -8.74
C VAL A 331 -27.81 0.70 -9.97
N THR A 332 -28.98 1.26 -10.22
CA THR A 332 -29.16 2.31 -11.24
C THR A 332 -28.50 3.59 -10.77
N GLY A 333 -27.41 3.98 -11.41
CA GLY A 333 -26.78 5.27 -11.11
C GLY A 333 -25.27 5.30 -11.27
N GLY A 334 -24.80 5.32 -12.52
CA GLY A 334 -23.42 5.65 -12.85
C GLY A 334 -22.56 4.47 -13.31
N THR A 335 -21.54 4.79 -14.08
CA THR A 335 -20.58 3.86 -14.68
C THR A 335 -19.76 3.09 -13.68
N ASP A 336 -19.63 3.56 -12.43
CA ASP A 336 -18.81 2.95 -11.38
C ASP A 336 -19.28 1.56 -10.95
N TRP A 337 -20.56 1.24 -11.12
CA TRP A 337 -21.14 -0.03 -10.69
C TRP A 337 -20.86 -1.17 -11.66
N ILE A 338 -20.74 -0.88 -12.95
CA ILE A 338 -20.44 -1.87 -13.99
C ILE A 338 -19.08 -2.55 -13.73
N PHE A 339 -18.12 -1.81 -13.18
CA PHE A 339 -16.78 -2.33 -12.88
C PHE A 339 -16.73 -3.24 -11.65
N ARG A 340 -17.71 -3.14 -10.75
CA ARG A 340 -17.71 -3.88 -9.48
C ARG A 340 -18.56 -5.16 -9.54
N CYS A 341 -19.62 -5.13 -10.31
CA CYS A 341 -20.58 -6.23 -10.37
C CYS A 341 -19.93 -7.56 -10.77
N THR A 342 -20.24 -8.60 -10.01
CA THR A 342 -20.14 -10.01 -10.42
C THR A 342 -21.41 -10.74 -10.02
N TYR A 343 -21.67 -11.89 -10.62
CA TYR A 343 -22.87 -12.67 -10.38
C TYR A 343 -22.56 -13.93 -9.57
N ALA A 344 -23.34 -14.17 -8.54
CA ALA A 344 -23.28 -15.40 -7.76
C ALA A 344 -23.71 -16.61 -8.62
N ASN A 345 -23.30 -17.81 -8.20
CA ASN A 345 -23.71 -19.05 -8.84
C ASN A 345 -25.23 -19.26 -8.77
N ALA A 346 -25.75 -20.10 -9.66
CA ALA A 346 -27.08 -20.65 -9.58
C ALA A 346 -27.26 -21.53 -8.33
N ALA A 347 -28.49 -21.85 -8.01
CA ALA A 347 -28.80 -22.73 -6.87
C ALA A 347 -28.23 -24.16 -7.02
N ASP A 348 -27.93 -24.58 -8.24
CA ASP A 348 -27.28 -25.86 -8.56
C ASP A 348 -25.76 -25.79 -8.58
N GLY A 349 -25.17 -24.65 -8.17
CA GLY A 349 -23.73 -24.40 -8.15
C GLY A 349 -23.16 -23.90 -9.48
N THR A 350 -23.93 -23.83 -10.56
CA THR A 350 -23.44 -23.43 -11.88
C THR A 350 -23.05 -21.94 -11.90
N PRO A 351 -21.84 -21.56 -12.36
CA PRO A 351 -21.43 -20.17 -12.54
C PRO A 351 -22.34 -19.40 -13.50
N ARG A 352 -22.71 -18.18 -13.13
CA ARG A 352 -23.58 -17.31 -13.93
C ARG A 352 -22.85 -16.06 -14.38
N PHE A 353 -23.07 -15.67 -15.63
CA PHE A 353 -22.55 -14.43 -16.21
C PHE A 353 -23.25 -14.18 -17.57
N PRO A 354 -23.28 -12.93 -18.07
CA PRO A 354 -23.75 -12.64 -19.41
C PRO A 354 -22.92 -13.38 -20.47
N ALA A 355 -23.55 -13.78 -21.56
CA ALA A 355 -22.86 -14.46 -22.65
C ALA A 355 -21.61 -13.67 -23.07
N ASP A 356 -20.51 -14.38 -23.32
CA ASP A 356 -19.20 -13.82 -23.72
C ASP A 356 -18.52 -12.88 -22.68
N GLN A 357 -19.04 -12.82 -21.44
CA GLN A 357 -18.46 -11.99 -20.36
C GLN A 357 -18.15 -12.80 -19.10
N PRO A 358 -17.24 -13.78 -19.15
CA PRO A 358 -16.95 -14.68 -18.03
C PRO A 358 -16.40 -13.94 -16.78
N ASP A 359 -15.81 -12.76 -16.97
CA ASP A 359 -15.30 -11.92 -15.88
C ASP A 359 -16.38 -11.39 -14.95
N TYR A 360 -17.66 -11.46 -15.34
CA TYR A 360 -18.78 -11.13 -14.46
C TYR A 360 -19.19 -12.29 -13.54
N SER A 361 -18.61 -13.47 -13.66
CA SER A 361 -18.82 -14.55 -12.69
C SER A 361 -18.02 -14.30 -11.41
N PHE A 362 -18.70 -14.36 -10.27
CA PHE A 362 -18.04 -14.26 -8.97
C PHE A 362 -17.08 -15.43 -8.74
N GLN A 363 -17.52 -16.66 -9.05
CA GLN A 363 -16.67 -17.85 -8.97
C GLN A 363 -15.42 -17.71 -9.82
N LYS A 364 -15.57 -17.36 -11.11
CA LYS A 364 -14.41 -17.20 -12.01
C LYS A 364 -13.45 -16.10 -11.58
N SER A 365 -13.96 -15.07 -10.93
CA SER A 365 -13.13 -14.04 -10.32
C SER A 365 -12.31 -14.62 -9.16
N LEU A 366 -12.94 -15.40 -8.27
CA LEU A 366 -12.25 -16.07 -7.14
C LEU A 366 -11.21 -17.09 -7.64
N GLU A 367 -11.52 -17.84 -8.70
CA GLU A 367 -10.60 -18.81 -9.32
C GLU A 367 -9.30 -18.19 -9.80
N LYS A 368 -9.28 -16.90 -10.20
CA LYS A 368 -8.04 -16.18 -10.56
C LYS A 368 -7.09 -16.05 -9.36
N TYR A 369 -7.62 -15.80 -8.16
CA TYR A 369 -6.81 -15.75 -6.94
C TYR A 369 -6.29 -17.14 -6.56
N LEU A 370 -7.11 -18.18 -6.73
CA LEU A 370 -6.69 -19.55 -6.51
C LEU A 370 -5.60 -19.98 -7.49
N GLN A 371 -5.74 -19.63 -8.75
CA GLN A 371 -4.73 -19.89 -9.78
C GLN A 371 -3.40 -19.20 -9.42
N LEU A 372 -3.45 -17.92 -9.04
CA LEU A 372 -2.26 -17.18 -8.61
C LEU A 372 -1.56 -17.91 -7.45
N ALA A 373 -2.32 -18.29 -6.41
CA ALA A 373 -1.75 -18.97 -5.26
C ALA A 373 -1.11 -20.31 -5.65
N ASN A 374 -1.77 -21.09 -6.50
CA ASN A 374 -1.24 -22.36 -7.01
C ASN A 374 0.02 -22.16 -7.83
N ASP A 375 0.05 -21.19 -8.76
CA ASP A 375 1.20 -20.90 -9.61
C ASP A 375 2.43 -20.46 -8.81
N LYS A 376 2.19 -19.78 -7.69
CA LYS A 376 3.24 -19.31 -6.77
C LYS A 376 3.59 -20.31 -5.66
N GLY A 377 2.84 -21.41 -5.52
CA GLY A 377 3.01 -22.38 -4.44
C GLY A 377 2.56 -21.84 -3.07
N ALA A 378 1.68 -20.84 -3.05
CA ALA A 378 1.07 -20.28 -1.86
C ALA A 378 -0.20 -21.07 -1.46
N ILE A 379 -0.65 -20.86 -0.25
CA ILE A 379 -1.80 -21.56 0.34
C ILE A 379 -3.03 -20.63 0.33
N PRO A 380 -4.02 -20.83 -0.57
CA PRO A 380 -5.21 -20.00 -0.61
C PRO A 380 -6.22 -20.41 0.46
N VAL A 381 -6.93 -19.41 0.98
CA VAL A 381 -8.05 -19.57 1.92
C VAL A 381 -9.19 -18.69 1.45
N LEU A 382 -10.28 -19.26 1.01
CA LEU A 382 -11.51 -18.52 0.70
C LEU A 382 -12.28 -18.22 1.98
N ILE A 383 -12.82 -17.00 2.08
CA ILE A 383 -13.57 -16.53 3.24
C ILE A 383 -14.88 -15.93 2.74
N THR A 384 -16.01 -16.41 3.26
CA THR A 384 -17.33 -15.84 2.92
C THR A 384 -17.44 -14.40 3.44
N PRO A 385 -18.20 -13.52 2.78
CA PRO A 385 -18.36 -12.14 3.25
C PRO A 385 -19.00 -12.08 4.63
N VAL A 386 -18.52 -11.14 5.44
CA VAL A 386 -19.06 -10.86 6.79
C VAL A 386 -20.52 -10.41 6.72
N THR A 387 -21.38 -10.86 7.66
CA THR A 387 -22.77 -10.42 7.70
C THR A 387 -22.92 -8.91 7.90
N ARG A 388 -23.99 -8.34 7.33
CA ARG A 388 -24.49 -7.01 7.72
C ARG A 388 -25.49 -7.11 8.84
N ILE A 389 -25.68 -6.04 9.59
CA ILE A 389 -26.78 -5.90 10.54
C ILE A 389 -28.03 -5.43 9.77
N ASN A 390 -28.66 -6.33 9.07
CA ASN A 390 -29.85 -6.08 8.29
C ASN A 390 -30.95 -7.05 8.65
N GLN A 391 -32.20 -6.61 8.48
CA GLN A 391 -33.32 -7.55 8.51
C GLN A 391 -33.15 -8.64 7.46
N ASP A 392 -33.55 -9.84 7.82
CA ASP A 392 -33.66 -10.95 6.89
C ASP A 392 -34.58 -10.57 5.72
N LYS A 393 -34.04 -10.57 4.51
CA LYS A 393 -34.79 -10.21 3.28
C LYS A 393 -35.81 -11.29 2.90
N THR A 394 -35.74 -12.45 3.52
CA THR A 394 -36.66 -13.56 3.26
C THR A 394 -37.90 -13.54 4.17
N VAL A 395 -37.86 -12.75 5.24
CA VAL A 395 -39.01 -12.64 6.19
C VAL A 395 -39.96 -11.57 5.66
N THR A 396 -41.08 -11.98 5.12
CA THR A 396 -42.14 -11.11 4.61
C THR A 396 -43.02 -10.47 5.70
N SER A 397 -42.87 -10.84 6.97
CA SER A 397 -43.56 -10.21 8.08
C SER A 397 -42.80 -9.03 8.62
N GLN A 398 -43.42 -7.87 8.65
CA GLN A 398 -42.91 -6.62 9.25
C GLN A 398 -42.83 -6.76 10.79
N VAL A 399 -42.04 -7.66 11.30
CA VAL A 399 -41.68 -7.66 12.71
C VAL A 399 -40.55 -6.67 12.90
N ALA A 400 -40.79 -5.63 13.65
CA ALA A 400 -39.86 -4.54 13.94
C ALA A 400 -38.66 -5.05 14.74
N GLY A 401 -37.58 -5.50 14.06
CA GLY A 401 -36.35 -5.91 14.72
C GLY A 401 -35.25 -6.24 13.72
N LEU A 402 -34.01 -5.89 14.07
CA LEU A 402 -32.82 -6.27 13.28
C LEU A 402 -32.38 -7.70 13.59
N PHE A 403 -32.88 -8.30 14.68
CA PHE A 403 -32.46 -9.58 15.21
C PHE A 403 -33.66 -10.50 15.48
N PRO A 404 -33.46 -11.82 15.36
CA PRO A 404 -32.24 -12.47 14.91
C PRO A 404 -32.04 -12.37 13.40
N ILE A 405 -30.77 -12.33 12.95
CA ILE A 405 -30.40 -12.47 11.54
C ILE A 405 -30.37 -13.97 11.23
N THR A 406 -31.37 -14.48 10.52
CA THR A 406 -31.61 -15.92 10.34
C THR A 406 -31.02 -16.45 9.03
N SER A 407 -30.73 -15.59 8.06
CA SER A 407 -30.17 -15.98 6.76
C SER A 407 -29.00 -15.08 6.35
N SER A 408 -28.25 -15.51 5.34
CA SER A 408 -27.18 -14.69 4.76
C SER A 408 -27.71 -13.34 4.27
N THR A 409 -26.98 -12.26 4.58
CA THR A 409 -27.26 -10.93 4.06
C THR A 409 -26.67 -10.69 2.66
N HIS A 410 -25.95 -11.70 2.14
CA HIS A 410 -25.27 -11.69 0.83
C HIS A 410 -26.00 -12.53 -0.20
N ILE A 411 -27.31 -12.37 -0.23
CA ILE A 411 -28.21 -12.98 -1.22
C ILE A 411 -28.79 -11.85 -2.08
N THR A 412 -28.70 -12.00 -3.39
CA THR A 412 -29.44 -11.16 -4.33
C THR A 412 -30.65 -11.94 -4.85
N THR A 413 -31.82 -11.32 -4.77
CA THR A 413 -33.08 -11.84 -5.33
C THR A 413 -33.54 -11.04 -6.54
N LYS A 414 -32.79 -9.97 -6.87
CA LYS A 414 -33.11 -9.02 -7.95
C LYS A 414 -32.17 -9.19 -9.12
N GLY A 415 -32.66 -8.84 -10.30
CA GLY A 415 -31.90 -8.89 -11.54
C GLY A 415 -31.95 -10.27 -12.21
N ASP A 416 -31.16 -10.42 -13.25
CA ASP A 416 -31.18 -11.58 -14.13
C ASP A 416 -30.52 -12.83 -13.52
N TYR A 417 -29.74 -12.65 -12.45
CA TYR A 417 -28.93 -13.70 -11.85
C TYR A 417 -29.05 -13.70 -10.31
N PRO A 418 -30.21 -14.08 -9.74
CA PRO A 418 -30.35 -14.19 -8.28
C PRO A 418 -29.48 -15.35 -7.74
N GLY A 419 -28.83 -15.14 -6.60
CA GLY A 419 -27.97 -16.15 -6.00
C GLY A 419 -27.37 -15.73 -4.66
N SER A 420 -26.62 -16.63 -4.04
CA SER A 420 -25.90 -16.41 -2.78
C SER A 420 -24.41 -16.32 -3.01
N TYR A 421 -23.83 -15.18 -2.64
CA TYR A 421 -22.37 -14.97 -2.71
C TYR A 421 -21.63 -15.83 -1.68
N SER A 422 -22.19 -15.99 -0.47
CA SER A 422 -21.59 -16.87 0.53
C SER A 422 -21.56 -18.32 0.07
N GLN A 423 -22.67 -18.82 -0.54
CA GLN A 423 -22.70 -20.18 -1.08
C GLN A 423 -21.72 -20.33 -2.24
N THR A 424 -21.63 -19.34 -3.15
CA THR A 424 -20.67 -19.38 -4.25
C THR A 424 -19.22 -19.51 -3.76
N VAL A 425 -18.85 -18.83 -2.66
CA VAL A 425 -17.51 -19.00 -2.06
C VAL A 425 -17.30 -20.43 -1.58
N ILE A 426 -18.30 -21.02 -0.92
CA ILE A 426 -18.23 -22.40 -0.39
C ILE A 426 -18.12 -23.41 -1.54
N ASP A 427 -18.94 -23.24 -2.58
CA ASP A 427 -18.93 -24.10 -3.78
C ASP A 427 -17.58 -24.03 -4.46
N THR A 428 -17.08 -22.80 -4.72
CA THR A 428 -15.76 -22.58 -5.34
C THR A 428 -14.65 -23.26 -4.53
N ALA A 429 -14.66 -23.14 -3.19
CA ALA A 429 -13.65 -23.77 -2.35
C ALA A 429 -13.73 -25.30 -2.42
N THR A 430 -14.94 -25.85 -2.46
CA THR A 430 -15.19 -27.29 -2.53
C THR A 430 -14.70 -27.86 -3.86
N GLU A 431 -15.05 -27.23 -4.97
CA GLU A 431 -14.64 -27.63 -6.31
C GLU A 431 -13.12 -27.58 -6.50
N ASN A 432 -12.47 -26.58 -5.92
CA ASN A 432 -11.03 -26.39 -6.02
C ASN A 432 -10.23 -27.05 -4.89
N HIS A 433 -10.88 -27.74 -3.95
CA HIS A 433 -10.28 -28.45 -2.82
C HIS A 433 -9.41 -27.54 -1.92
N VAL A 434 -9.76 -26.27 -1.77
CA VAL A 434 -9.07 -25.31 -0.94
C VAL A 434 -9.74 -25.10 0.41
N ALA A 435 -9.02 -24.50 1.37
CA ALA A 435 -9.60 -24.15 2.66
C ALA A 435 -10.69 -23.08 2.52
N VAL A 436 -11.77 -23.20 3.30
CA VAL A 436 -12.83 -22.19 3.37
C VAL A 436 -13.18 -21.87 4.82
N ILE A 437 -13.42 -20.59 5.09
CA ILE A 437 -13.93 -20.09 6.36
C ILE A 437 -15.33 -19.51 6.10
N ASP A 438 -16.35 -20.14 6.65
CA ASP A 438 -17.70 -19.61 6.61
C ASP A 438 -17.86 -18.48 7.65
N LEU A 439 -17.34 -17.31 7.27
CA LEU A 439 -17.39 -16.12 8.10
C LEU A 439 -18.80 -15.50 8.15
N ASP A 440 -19.62 -15.69 7.11
CA ASP A 440 -21.01 -15.25 7.09
C ASP A 440 -21.80 -15.88 8.24
N THR A 441 -21.82 -17.20 8.34
CA THR A 441 -22.53 -17.90 9.42
C THR A 441 -21.97 -17.53 10.80
N ARG A 442 -20.65 -17.58 10.97
CA ARG A 442 -19.99 -17.27 12.25
C ARG A 442 -20.24 -15.83 12.70
N SER A 443 -20.18 -14.87 11.78
CA SER A 443 -20.44 -13.46 12.12
C SER A 443 -21.92 -13.16 12.37
N ARG A 444 -22.85 -13.90 11.73
CA ARG A 444 -24.29 -13.85 12.07
C ARG A 444 -24.57 -14.37 13.48
N GLU A 445 -23.98 -15.50 13.86
CA GLU A 445 -24.07 -16.04 15.22
C GLU A 445 -23.53 -15.04 16.25
N PHE A 446 -22.38 -14.44 15.97
CA PHE A 446 -21.80 -13.41 16.81
C PHE A 446 -22.72 -12.18 16.92
N ALA A 447 -23.20 -11.64 15.79
CA ALA A 447 -24.12 -10.52 15.78
C ALA A 447 -25.40 -10.81 16.58
N ASN A 448 -25.98 -12.01 16.43
CA ASN A 448 -27.16 -12.45 17.16
C ASN A 448 -26.90 -12.60 18.66
N SER A 449 -25.69 -12.99 19.07
CA SER A 449 -25.32 -13.08 20.49
C SER A 449 -25.23 -11.71 21.16
N LEU A 450 -24.91 -10.66 20.39
CA LEU A 450 -24.86 -9.29 20.88
C LEU A 450 -26.26 -8.69 20.99
N GLY A 451 -27.06 -8.81 19.94
CA GLY A 451 -28.39 -8.20 19.85
C GLY A 451 -28.37 -6.66 19.88
N GLU A 452 -29.57 -6.07 20.08
CA GLU A 452 -29.77 -4.61 20.21
C GLU A 452 -29.67 -4.22 21.69
N PRO A 453 -28.96 -3.13 22.06
CA PRO A 453 -28.20 -2.21 21.20
C PRO A 453 -26.71 -2.54 21.07
N GLU A 454 -26.24 -3.65 21.68
CA GLU A 454 -24.81 -3.97 21.88
C GLU A 454 -24.04 -4.08 20.55
N TRP A 455 -24.68 -4.51 19.46
CA TRP A 455 -24.04 -4.62 18.15
C TRP A 455 -23.37 -3.32 17.70
N LYS A 456 -23.89 -2.14 18.11
CA LYS A 456 -23.34 -0.81 17.74
C LYS A 456 -21.95 -0.57 18.32
N ASN A 457 -21.54 -1.32 19.33
CA ASN A 457 -20.20 -1.25 19.91
C ASN A 457 -19.16 -2.06 19.10
N TYR A 458 -19.61 -2.88 18.15
CA TYR A 458 -18.79 -3.72 17.29
C TYR A 458 -18.88 -3.27 15.83
N TRP A 459 -20.10 -3.15 15.29
CA TRP A 459 -20.30 -2.42 14.04
C TRP A 459 -20.20 -0.92 14.31
N LEU A 460 -20.02 -0.13 13.25
CA LEU A 460 -19.64 1.25 13.41
C LEU A 460 -20.81 2.13 13.89
N GLY A 461 -20.89 2.33 15.19
CA GLY A 461 -21.82 3.20 15.88
C GLY A 461 -21.11 4.03 16.95
N VAL A 462 -20.41 5.09 16.53
CA VAL A 462 -19.51 5.90 17.37
C VAL A 462 -20.29 6.84 18.25
N SER A 463 -20.16 6.67 19.58
CA SER A 463 -20.77 7.54 20.60
C SER A 463 -19.76 8.56 21.18
N ASP A 464 -18.48 8.22 21.25
CA ASP A 464 -17.42 9.12 21.74
C ASP A 464 -16.91 10.02 20.61
N VAL A 465 -17.73 11.03 20.28
CA VAL A 465 -17.42 11.99 19.22
C VAL A 465 -16.35 13.03 19.63
N ILE A 466 -16.02 13.11 20.92
CA ILE A 466 -14.91 13.96 21.41
C ILE A 466 -13.58 13.31 21.00
N ARG A 467 -13.45 12.01 21.25
CA ARG A 467 -12.28 11.23 20.85
C ARG A 467 -12.19 11.04 19.34
N TYR A 468 -13.34 10.94 18.67
CA TYR A 468 -13.45 10.66 17.24
C TYR A 468 -14.26 11.74 16.51
N PRO A 469 -13.70 12.94 16.32
CA PRO A 469 -14.43 14.11 15.83
C PRO A 469 -14.95 13.98 14.40
N TYR A 470 -14.43 13.04 13.60
CA TYR A 470 -14.99 12.73 12.28
C TYR A 470 -16.48 12.37 12.34
N TYR A 471 -16.93 11.78 13.46
CA TYR A 471 -18.32 11.35 13.68
C TYR A 471 -19.13 12.35 14.51
N ALA A 472 -18.68 13.59 14.67
CA ALA A 472 -19.40 14.60 15.47
C ALA A 472 -20.76 15.00 14.86
N ASP A 473 -20.86 15.01 13.54
CA ASP A 473 -22.15 15.25 12.86
C ASP A 473 -23.00 13.97 12.92
N VAL A 474 -24.21 14.09 13.46
CA VAL A 474 -25.19 12.99 13.57
C VAL A 474 -25.62 12.43 12.22
N ALA A 475 -25.48 13.18 11.13
CA ALA A 475 -25.75 12.71 9.78
C ALA A 475 -24.59 11.84 9.21
N THR A 476 -23.40 11.90 9.81
CA THR A 476 -22.26 11.09 9.37
C THR A 476 -22.56 9.61 9.58
N THR A 477 -22.46 8.82 8.51
CA THR A 477 -22.60 7.35 8.59
C THR A 477 -21.53 6.80 9.51
N GLY A 478 -21.96 6.08 10.55
CA GLY A 478 -21.08 5.60 11.62
C GLY A 478 -21.21 6.35 12.95
N ASN A 479 -21.88 7.53 12.98
CA ASN A 479 -22.33 8.13 14.24
C ASN A 479 -23.35 7.18 14.91
N ILE A 480 -23.40 7.16 16.24
CA ILE A 480 -24.33 6.32 17.03
C ILE A 480 -25.80 6.51 16.64
N MET A 481 -26.16 7.73 16.18
CA MET A 481 -27.52 8.06 15.72
C MET A 481 -27.77 7.64 14.27
N ASN A 482 -26.70 7.43 13.48
CA ASN A 482 -26.73 6.93 12.11
C ASN A 482 -25.69 5.82 11.91
N PRO A 483 -25.84 4.66 12.60
CA PRO A 483 -24.82 3.63 12.63
C PRO A 483 -24.65 2.94 11.27
N ASP A 484 -23.40 2.67 10.93
CA ASP A 484 -23.06 1.85 9.76
C ASP A 484 -23.21 0.37 10.10
N ARG A 485 -24.08 -0.30 9.37
CA ARG A 485 -24.45 -1.70 9.60
C ARG A 485 -23.55 -2.68 8.85
N THR A 486 -22.52 -2.19 8.20
CA THR A 486 -21.60 -2.99 7.38
C THR A 486 -20.19 -2.98 7.95
N HIS A 487 -19.70 -1.81 8.34
CA HIS A 487 -18.32 -1.63 8.78
C HIS A 487 -18.19 -1.71 10.31
N PHE A 488 -16.95 -1.90 10.78
CA PHE A 488 -16.67 -2.14 12.20
C PHE A 488 -15.98 -0.95 12.85
N GLN A 489 -16.14 -0.87 14.16
CA GLN A 489 -15.19 -0.21 15.05
C GLN A 489 -14.01 -1.15 15.33
N GLU A 490 -12.94 -0.65 15.93
CA GLU A 490 -11.76 -1.43 16.32
C GLU A 490 -12.12 -2.71 17.09
N LYS A 491 -12.99 -2.60 18.11
CA LYS A 491 -13.49 -3.75 18.89
C LYS A 491 -14.16 -4.81 18.01
N GLY A 492 -14.93 -4.38 17.02
CA GLY A 492 -15.58 -5.27 16.06
C GLY A 492 -14.59 -5.92 15.10
N ALA A 493 -13.64 -5.14 14.59
CA ALA A 493 -12.59 -5.64 13.72
C ALA A 493 -11.75 -6.73 14.42
N GLU A 494 -11.41 -6.53 15.69
CA GLU A 494 -10.71 -7.53 16.50
C GLU A 494 -11.54 -8.80 16.72
N ALA A 495 -12.84 -8.65 17.01
CA ALA A 495 -13.74 -9.78 17.18
C ALA A 495 -13.91 -10.60 15.89
N ILE A 496 -14.07 -9.94 14.74
CA ILE A 496 -14.14 -10.61 13.44
C ILE A 496 -12.80 -11.27 13.10
N ALA A 497 -11.66 -10.63 13.37
CA ALA A 497 -10.35 -11.23 13.19
C ALA A 497 -10.17 -12.50 14.04
N ALA A 498 -10.66 -12.50 15.28
CA ALA A 498 -10.67 -13.68 16.14
C ALA A 498 -11.57 -14.81 15.58
N ILE A 499 -12.73 -14.47 15.01
CA ILE A 499 -13.61 -15.44 14.33
C ILE A 499 -12.91 -16.05 13.10
N VAL A 500 -12.14 -15.27 12.34
CA VAL A 500 -11.32 -15.79 11.24
C VAL A 500 -10.26 -16.76 11.78
N VAL A 501 -9.62 -16.47 12.91
CA VAL A 501 -8.67 -17.39 13.58
C VAL A 501 -9.34 -18.70 13.96
N GLU A 502 -10.54 -18.67 14.54
CA GLU A 502 -11.28 -19.92 14.85
C GLU A 502 -11.62 -20.71 13.58
N GLY A 503 -11.91 -20.02 12.48
CA GLY A 503 -12.06 -20.64 11.18
C GLY A 503 -10.76 -21.31 10.68
N ILE A 504 -9.61 -20.67 10.84
CA ILE A 504 -8.30 -21.25 10.52
C ILE A 504 -8.04 -22.49 11.37
N LYS A 505 -8.28 -22.43 12.68
CA LYS A 505 -8.07 -23.56 13.60
C LYS A 505 -9.00 -24.75 13.30
N SER A 506 -10.13 -24.51 12.64
CA SER A 506 -11.07 -25.59 12.26
C SER A 506 -10.62 -26.41 11.05
N ASP A 507 -9.60 -26.00 10.31
CA ASP A 507 -8.98 -26.77 9.20
C ASP A 507 -7.50 -27.08 9.47
N PRO A 508 -7.20 -27.96 10.43
CA PRO A 508 -5.82 -28.27 10.79
C PRO A 508 -5.05 -29.08 9.73
N GLN A 509 -5.72 -29.58 8.72
CA GLN A 509 -5.06 -30.32 7.65
C GLN A 509 -4.41 -29.37 6.64
N ARG A 510 -5.15 -28.36 6.18
CA ARG A 510 -4.66 -27.40 5.17
C ARG A 510 -3.87 -26.25 5.79
N LEU A 511 -4.24 -25.83 7.02
CA LEU A 511 -3.71 -24.61 7.67
C LEU A 511 -2.77 -24.92 8.85
N LYS A 512 -2.22 -26.14 8.92
CA LYS A 512 -1.35 -26.62 10.01
C LYS A 512 -0.13 -25.73 10.28
N GLY A 513 0.41 -25.05 9.24
CA GLY A 513 1.58 -24.18 9.39
C GLY A 513 1.26 -22.83 10.02
N LEU A 514 0.01 -22.36 9.90
CA LEU A 514 -0.42 -21.08 10.46
C LEU A 514 -0.90 -21.19 11.92
N ILE A 515 -1.57 -22.29 12.25
CA ILE A 515 -2.19 -22.50 13.57
C ILE A 515 -1.21 -22.33 14.75
N PRO A 516 0.02 -22.88 14.74
CA PRO A 516 0.96 -22.73 15.85
C PRO A 516 1.40 -21.29 16.12
N LEU A 517 1.25 -20.40 15.14
CA LEU A 517 1.66 -19.00 15.19
C LEU A 517 0.58 -18.10 15.79
N LEU A 518 -0.66 -18.58 15.86
CA LEU A 518 -1.81 -17.85 16.39
C LEU A 518 -1.85 -17.91 17.92
N LYS A 519 -2.46 -16.88 18.53
CA LYS A 519 -2.74 -16.82 19.99
C LYS A 519 -3.76 -17.85 20.42
#